data_a5890ba4ae4f17099401bdd00c39fd19
#
_entry.id   a5890ba4ae4f17099401bdd00c39fd19
#
_cell.length_a   1.000
_cell.length_b   1.000
_cell.length_c   1.000
_cell.angle_alpha   90.00
_cell.angle_beta   90.00
_cell.angle_gamma   90.00
#
_symmetry.space_group_name_H-M   'P 1'
#
loop_
_entity.id
_entity.type
_entity.pdbx_description
1 polymer ?
#
loop_
_entity_poly.entity_id
_entity_poly.type
_entity_poly.pdbx_seq_one_letter_code
_entity_poly.pdbx_strand_id
1 'polypeptide(L)'
;CVITTGGLGPTKDDLTKEMLISYFGCTPVEDPETLRRLEARAAKRGIPLSASMRKQATVPSGALVLQNDNGTAPGVIIEKDGRACIMLPGPPKEMKPMFDTACKVFLRGKSDKVFVSMNIKLYSMAEKGLPVGESPVADRLGTLVDGENPSVATYAKEDGCLVRVTAAAPTRAEAQELLAPTLAAAREAIGEEYIKHVEED
;
A
#
# COMPACT_ATOMS: atom_id res chain seq x y z
N CYS A 1 11.60 4.46 2.19
CA CYS A 1 10.94 3.29 2.79
C CYS A 1 10.69 2.24 1.71
N VAL A 2 10.96 0.97 2.01
CA VAL A 2 10.63 -0.18 1.15
C VAL A 2 9.55 -1.00 1.85
N ILE A 3 8.55 -1.46 1.11
CA ILE A 3 7.51 -2.36 1.62
C ILE A 3 7.59 -3.67 0.84
N THR A 4 7.72 -4.78 1.55
CA THR A 4 7.74 -6.12 0.96
C THR A 4 6.55 -6.93 1.46
N THR A 5 6.06 -7.85 0.61
CA THR A 5 5.01 -8.80 0.99
C THR A 5 5.45 -10.22 0.66
N GLY A 6 5.30 -11.14 1.59
CA GLY A 6 5.70 -12.53 1.46
C GLY A 6 7.14 -12.82 1.94
N GLY A 7 7.52 -14.10 1.86
CA GLY A 7 8.84 -14.59 2.30
C GLY A 7 9.06 -14.55 3.82
N LEU A 8 7.99 -14.55 4.63
CA LEU A 8 8.04 -14.53 6.09
C LEU A 8 7.63 -15.87 6.73
N GLY A 9 7.32 -16.85 5.92
CA GLY A 9 6.84 -18.17 6.34
C GLY A 9 7.94 -19.07 6.92
N PRO A 10 7.60 -20.35 7.14
CA PRO A 10 8.50 -21.31 7.76
C PRO A 10 9.36 -22.09 6.75
N THR A 11 9.19 -21.87 5.46
CA THR A 11 9.84 -22.67 4.42
C THR A 11 11.23 -22.16 4.08
N LYS A 12 12.03 -22.95 3.34
CA LYS A 12 13.43 -22.60 3.05
C LYS A 12 13.59 -21.45 2.06
N ASP A 13 12.58 -21.22 1.26
CA ASP A 13 12.46 -20.13 0.29
C ASP A 13 11.94 -18.82 0.89
N ASP A 14 11.46 -18.85 2.15
CA ASP A 14 11.09 -17.68 2.92
C ASP A 14 12.34 -16.97 3.47
N LEU A 15 12.96 -16.10 2.68
CA LEU A 15 14.26 -15.47 2.97
C LEU A 15 14.17 -13.97 3.28
N THR A 16 12.99 -13.36 3.19
CA THR A 16 12.85 -11.90 3.33
C THR A 16 13.37 -11.38 4.67
N LYS A 17 13.06 -12.05 5.78
CA LYS A 17 13.53 -11.64 7.10
C LYS A 17 15.05 -11.75 7.23
N GLU A 18 15.63 -12.86 6.82
CA GLU A 18 17.07 -13.10 6.90
C GLU A 18 17.87 -12.11 6.07
N MET A 19 17.41 -11.83 4.86
CA MET A 19 18.03 -10.84 3.98
C MET A 19 17.99 -9.43 4.58
N LEU A 20 16.88 -9.03 5.18
CA LEU A 20 16.75 -7.71 5.78
C LEU A 20 17.45 -7.60 7.14
N ILE A 21 17.47 -8.66 7.95
CA ILE A 21 18.32 -8.73 9.15
C ILE A 21 19.79 -8.50 8.78
N SER A 22 20.27 -9.16 7.73
CA SER A 22 21.63 -8.98 7.21
C SER A 22 21.87 -7.58 6.68
N TYR A 23 20.95 -7.05 5.85
CA TYR A 23 21.08 -5.72 5.24
C TYR A 23 21.15 -4.59 6.26
N PHE A 24 20.31 -4.65 7.31
CA PHE A 24 20.31 -3.66 8.38
C PHE A 24 21.38 -3.92 9.47
N GLY A 25 22.14 -5.03 9.38
CA GLY A 25 23.12 -5.41 10.37
C GLY A 25 22.52 -5.61 11.76
N CYS A 26 21.31 -6.21 11.81
CA CYS A 26 20.61 -6.52 13.04
C CYS A 26 20.90 -7.92 13.50
N THR A 27 20.71 -8.20 14.79
CA THR A 27 20.71 -9.56 15.34
C THR A 27 19.33 -10.18 15.23
N PRO A 28 19.20 -11.46 14.83
CA PRO A 28 17.93 -12.17 14.93
C PRO A 28 17.58 -12.39 16.42
N VAL A 29 16.36 -12.02 16.81
CA VAL A 29 15.83 -12.25 18.15
C VAL A 29 14.47 -12.92 18.07
N GLU A 30 14.10 -13.67 19.08
CA GLU A 30 12.78 -14.29 19.16
C GLU A 30 11.79 -13.32 19.81
N ASP A 31 10.68 -13.03 19.12
CA ASP A 31 9.58 -12.23 19.67
C ASP A 31 8.71 -13.09 20.59
N PRO A 32 8.65 -12.78 21.90
CA PRO A 32 7.94 -13.62 22.86
C PRO A 32 6.44 -13.73 22.60
N GLU A 33 5.83 -12.65 22.14
CA GLU A 33 4.37 -12.64 21.88
C GLU A 33 4.02 -13.48 20.65
N THR A 34 4.80 -13.38 19.58
CA THR A 34 4.63 -14.26 18.40
C THR A 34 4.84 -15.72 18.80
N LEU A 35 5.87 -16.04 19.59
CA LEU A 35 6.11 -17.40 20.05
C LEU A 35 4.91 -17.93 20.85
N ARG A 36 4.44 -17.18 21.84
CA ARG A 36 3.26 -17.52 22.64
C ARG A 36 2.03 -17.82 21.78
N ARG A 37 1.79 -17.01 20.73
CA ARG A 37 0.69 -17.20 19.78
C ARG A 37 0.86 -18.47 18.96
N LEU A 38 2.07 -18.77 18.51
CA LEU A 38 2.38 -20.00 17.78
C LEU A 38 2.16 -21.25 18.65
N GLU A 39 2.63 -21.23 19.90
CA GLU A 39 2.42 -22.30 20.88
C GLU A 39 0.95 -22.55 21.16
N ALA A 40 0.18 -21.49 21.40
CA ALA A 40 -1.27 -21.58 21.61
C ALA A 40 -2.00 -22.18 20.40
N ARG A 41 -1.59 -21.81 19.17
CA ARG A 41 -2.16 -22.39 17.94
C ARG A 41 -1.79 -23.85 17.74
N ALA A 42 -0.55 -24.23 18.04
CA ALA A 42 -0.09 -25.62 17.97
C ALA A 42 -0.87 -26.49 18.98
N ALA A 43 -0.96 -26.03 20.23
CA ALA A 43 -1.72 -26.70 21.27
C ALA A 43 -3.21 -26.88 20.91
N LYS A 44 -3.85 -25.84 20.36
CA LYS A 44 -5.25 -25.91 19.91
C LYS A 44 -5.49 -26.95 18.80
N ARG A 45 -4.44 -27.23 18.00
CA ARG A 45 -4.48 -28.27 16.95
C ARG A 45 -3.99 -29.65 17.42
N GLY A 46 -3.55 -29.77 18.68
CA GLY A 46 -3.01 -31.02 19.21
C GLY A 46 -1.68 -31.45 18.59
N ILE A 47 -0.89 -30.49 18.06
CA ILE A 47 0.39 -30.78 17.42
C ILE A 47 1.53 -30.07 18.17
N PRO A 48 2.75 -30.66 18.21
CA PRO A 48 3.90 -29.97 18.77
C PRO A 48 4.34 -28.80 17.90
N LEU A 49 4.88 -27.74 18.52
CA LEU A 49 5.49 -26.63 17.79
C LEU A 49 6.79 -27.13 17.16
N SER A 50 6.84 -27.18 15.83
CA SER A 50 8.05 -27.57 15.10
C SER A 50 9.11 -26.44 15.09
N ALA A 51 10.38 -26.79 14.86
CA ALA A 51 11.47 -25.80 14.72
C ALA A 51 11.20 -24.79 13.58
N SER A 52 10.64 -25.25 12.47
CA SER A 52 10.26 -24.39 11.34
C SER A 52 9.13 -23.41 11.69
N MET A 53 8.14 -23.84 12.46
CA MET A 53 7.10 -22.93 12.96
C MET A 53 7.70 -21.91 13.94
N ARG A 54 8.59 -22.34 14.85
CA ARG A 54 9.25 -21.46 15.80
C ARG A 54 10.10 -20.38 15.12
N LYS A 55 10.73 -20.70 13.99
CA LYS A 55 11.49 -19.74 13.16
C LYS A 55 10.65 -18.50 12.76
N GLN A 56 9.33 -18.63 12.67
CA GLN A 56 8.47 -17.49 12.35
C GLN A 56 8.47 -16.41 13.44
N ALA A 57 8.76 -16.77 14.69
CA ALA A 57 8.91 -15.82 15.79
C ALA A 57 10.24 -15.06 15.76
N THR A 58 11.20 -15.45 14.91
CA THR A 58 12.47 -14.72 14.75
C THR A 58 12.23 -13.42 14.00
N VAL A 59 12.68 -12.30 14.58
CA VAL A 59 12.55 -10.95 14.03
C VAL A 59 13.87 -10.18 14.16
N PRO A 60 14.09 -9.10 13.42
CA PRO A 60 15.25 -8.23 13.62
C PRO A 60 15.21 -7.57 15.01
N SER A 61 16.34 -7.50 15.69
CA SER A 61 16.44 -6.75 16.95
C SER A 61 16.10 -5.27 16.75
N GLY A 62 15.33 -4.71 17.68
CA GLY A 62 14.90 -3.30 17.62
C GLY A 62 13.77 -2.99 16.63
N ALA A 63 13.24 -3.98 15.95
CA ALA A 63 12.11 -3.76 15.03
C ALA A 63 10.77 -3.70 15.78
N LEU A 64 9.81 -2.97 15.20
CA LEU A 64 8.41 -3.01 15.62
C LEU A 64 7.74 -4.26 15.03
N VAL A 65 7.27 -5.14 15.89
CA VAL A 65 6.60 -6.39 15.50
C VAL A 65 5.09 -6.14 15.37
N LEU A 66 4.54 -6.48 14.21
CA LEU A 66 3.11 -6.38 13.92
C LEU A 66 2.49 -7.77 14.07
N GLN A 67 1.70 -7.96 15.12
CA GLN A 67 1.07 -9.25 15.37
C GLN A 67 0.04 -9.61 14.29
N ASN A 68 0.04 -10.89 13.90
CA ASN A 68 -0.83 -11.41 12.85
C ASN A 68 -2.04 -12.15 13.45
N ASP A 69 -3.21 -11.55 13.39
CA ASP A 69 -4.43 -12.19 13.90
C ASP A 69 -5.02 -13.22 12.91
N ASN A 70 -4.69 -13.09 11.63
CA ASN A 70 -5.23 -13.92 10.55
C ASN A 70 -4.26 -15.01 10.07
N GLY A 71 -3.02 -15.01 10.57
CA GLY A 71 -1.97 -15.95 10.15
C GLY A 71 -0.97 -16.26 11.27
N THR A 72 0.19 -16.78 10.91
CA THR A 72 1.25 -17.19 11.85
C THR A 72 2.50 -16.33 11.79
N ALA A 73 2.85 -15.82 10.62
CA ALA A 73 4.01 -14.97 10.44
C ALA A 73 3.68 -13.52 10.82
N PRO A 74 4.39 -12.89 11.77
CA PRO A 74 4.20 -11.49 12.09
C PRO A 74 4.69 -10.60 10.95
N GLY A 75 4.12 -9.41 10.84
CA GLY A 75 4.74 -8.33 10.08
C GLY A 75 5.82 -7.65 10.92
N VAL A 76 6.72 -6.91 10.28
CA VAL A 76 7.83 -6.23 10.94
C VAL A 76 8.09 -4.89 10.29
N ILE A 77 8.28 -3.86 11.11
CA ILE A 77 8.80 -2.56 10.66
C ILE A 77 10.19 -2.37 11.28
N ILE A 78 11.18 -2.18 10.42
CA ILE A 78 12.54 -1.84 10.84
C ILE A 78 12.92 -0.46 10.31
N GLU A 79 13.49 0.36 11.16
CA GLU A 79 14.05 1.66 10.81
C GLU A 79 15.44 1.80 11.40
N LYS A 80 16.41 2.13 10.54
CA LYS A 80 17.80 2.35 10.95
C LYS A 80 18.50 3.27 9.93
N ASP A 81 19.28 4.21 10.42
CA ASP A 81 20.11 5.13 9.61
C ASP A 81 19.29 5.85 8.51
N GLY A 82 18.08 6.35 8.85
CA GLY A 82 17.20 7.06 7.93
C GLY A 82 16.53 6.17 6.85
N ARG A 83 16.74 4.86 6.92
CA ARG A 83 16.12 3.87 6.03
C ARG A 83 15.09 3.06 6.78
N ALA A 84 13.97 2.77 6.14
CA ALA A 84 12.91 1.95 6.71
C ALA A 84 12.51 0.82 5.75
N CYS A 85 12.19 -0.33 6.32
CA CYS A 85 11.57 -1.43 5.60
C CYS A 85 10.39 -1.98 6.40
N ILE A 86 9.26 -2.18 5.70
CA ILE A 86 8.07 -2.83 6.22
C ILE A 86 7.95 -4.18 5.55
N MET A 87 7.96 -5.25 6.34
CA MET A 87 7.77 -6.63 5.88
C MET A 87 6.40 -7.12 6.29
N LEU A 88 5.59 -7.54 5.33
CA LEU A 88 4.23 -8.02 5.57
C LEU A 88 4.05 -9.44 5.03
N PRO A 89 3.15 -10.25 5.60
CA PRO A 89 2.76 -11.54 5.04
C PRO A 89 2.28 -11.42 3.59
N GLY A 90 2.43 -12.48 2.79
CA GLY A 90 1.97 -12.51 1.41
C GLY A 90 0.44 -12.53 1.25
N PRO A 91 -0.31 -13.35 2.00
CA PRO A 91 -1.75 -13.47 1.81
C PRO A 91 -2.48 -12.14 2.08
N PRO A 92 -3.30 -11.62 1.15
CA PRO A 92 -3.99 -10.32 1.31
C PRO A 92 -4.82 -10.19 2.58
N LYS A 93 -5.45 -11.29 3.03
CA LYS A 93 -6.25 -11.33 4.27
C LYS A 93 -5.41 -11.09 5.55
N GLU A 94 -4.11 -11.35 5.49
CA GLU A 94 -3.17 -11.14 6.58
C GLU A 94 -2.51 -9.76 6.46
N MET A 95 -2.06 -9.41 5.25
CA MET A 95 -1.33 -8.19 4.95
C MET A 95 -2.17 -6.93 5.09
N LYS A 96 -3.39 -6.90 4.50
CA LYS A 96 -4.23 -5.70 4.48
C LYS A 96 -4.54 -5.14 5.86
N PRO A 97 -5.01 -5.92 6.85
CA PRO A 97 -5.27 -5.40 8.19
C PRO A 97 -4.03 -4.82 8.87
N MET A 98 -2.85 -5.45 8.71
CA MET A 98 -1.61 -4.92 9.25
C MET A 98 -1.20 -3.60 8.60
N PHE A 99 -1.36 -3.51 7.26
CA PHE A 99 -1.08 -2.28 6.53
C PHE A 99 -2.00 -1.15 7.00
N ASP A 100 -3.31 -1.42 7.09
CA ASP A 100 -4.30 -0.41 7.47
C ASP A 100 -4.14 0.11 8.89
N THR A 101 -3.74 -0.72 9.83
CA THR A 101 -3.62 -0.35 11.25
C THR A 101 -2.25 0.24 11.60
N ALA A 102 -1.18 -0.47 11.32
CA ALA A 102 0.15 -0.12 11.81
C ALA A 102 1.00 0.61 10.76
N CYS A 103 1.00 0.12 9.51
CA CYS A 103 1.86 0.70 8.48
C CYS A 103 1.42 2.10 8.07
N LYS A 104 0.11 2.34 7.94
CA LYS A 104 -0.41 3.68 7.64
C LYS A 104 -0.05 4.68 8.73
N VAL A 105 -0.11 4.28 10.01
CA VAL A 105 0.28 5.15 11.13
C VAL A 105 1.77 5.47 11.07
N PHE A 106 2.63 4.46 10.85
CA PHE A 106 4.06 4.65 10.69
C PHE A 106 4.41 5.57 9.51
N LEU A 107 3.79 5.34 8.35
CA LEU A 107 4.05 6.12 7.13
C LEU A 107 3.55 7.57 7.26
N ARG A 108 2.37 7.79 7.87
CA ARG A 108 1.86 9.15 8.15
C ARG A 108 2.81 9.94 9.02
N GLY A 109 3.46 9.31 10.00
CA GLY A 109 4.47 9.96 10.85
C GLY A 109 5.78 10.33 10.11
N LYS A 110 5.94 9.90 8.84
CA LYS A 110 7.11 10.19 8.01
C LYS A 110 6.86 11.22 6.91
N SER A 111 5.63 11.69 6.77
CA SER A 111 5.26 12.68 5.76
C SER A 111 4.83 13.98 6.44
N ASP A 112 5.35 15.09 5.95
CA ASP A 112 4.93 16.45 6.27
C ASP A 112 3.79 16.95 5.37
N LYS A 113 3.30 16.08 4.47
CA LYS A 113 2.25 16.39 3.50
C LYS A 113 1.03 15.49 3.66
N VAL A 114 -0.11 16.09 3.37
CA VAL A 114 -1.39 15.41 3.19
C VAL A 114 -1.66 15.31 1.69
N PHE A 115 -2.08 14.14 1.24
CA PHE A 115 -2.50 13.91 -0.14
C PHE A 115 -4.02 13.90 -0.21
N VAL A 116 -4.56 14.62 -1.20
CA VAL A 116 -5.98 14.60 -1.56
C VAL A 116 -6.08 14.15 -3.01
N SER A 117 -6.88 13.12 -3.26
CA SER A 117 -7.08 12.58 -4.60
C SER A 117 -8.55 12.59 -4.96
N MET A 118 -8.86 13.02 -6.20
CA MET A 118 -10.18 12.90 -6.80
C MET A 118 -10.12 11.97 -8.00
N ASN A 119 -11.03 11.02 -8.03
CA ASN A 119 -11.19 10.05 -9.10
C ASN A 119 -12.33 10.50 -10.03
N ILE A 120 -12.03 10.72 -11.30
CA ILE A 120 -13.01 10.93 -12.36
C ILE A 120 -13.22 9.58 -13.05
N LYS A 121 -14.35 8.95 -12.82
CA LYS A 121 -14.70 7.68 -13.47
C LYS A 121 -15.44 7.96 -14.78
N LEU A 122 -14.95 7.37 -15.86
CA LEU A 122 -15.51 7.56 -17.19
C LEU A 122 -16.46 6.41 -17.55
N TYR A 123 -17.42 6.70 -18.43
CA TYR A 123 -18.25 5.65 -19.03
C TYR A 123 -17.39 4.70 -19.86
N SER A 124 -17.76 3.43 -19.86
CA SER A 124 -17.13 2.45 -20.74
C SER A 124 -17.51 2.69 -22.20
N MET A 125 -16.70 2.11 -23.11
CA MET A 125 -16.98 2.13 -24.54
C MET A 125 -18.34 1.51 -24.89
N ALA A 126 -18.74 0.48 -24.13
CA ALA A 126 -20.04 -0.19 -24.29
C ALA A 126 -21.23 0.71 -23.89
N GLU A 127 -21.06 1.60 -22.90
CA GLU A 127 -22.12 2.48 -22.40
C GLU A 127 -22.35 3.70 -23.30
N LYS A 128 -21.27 4.28 -23.86
CA LYS A 128 -21.35 5.55 -24.66
C LYS A 128 -20.89 5.41 -26.10
N GLY A 129 -20.42 4.25 -26.53
CA GLY A 129 -19.97 3.99 -27.90
C GLY A 129 -18.73 4.77 -28.34
N LEU A 130 -17.97 5.29 -27.40
CA LEU A 130 -16.82 6.16 -27.64
C LEU A 130 -15.51 5.50 -27.18
N PRO A 131 -14.38 5.77 -27.84
CA PRO A 131 -13.10 5.23 -27.44
C PRO A 131 -12.61 5.90 -26.15
N VAL A 132 -13.15 5.48 -25.00
CA VAL A 132 -12.76 5.94 -23.66
C VAL A 132 -11.71 5.00 -23.07
N GLY A 133 -10.66 4.71 -23.84
CA GLY A 133 -9.50 3.99 -23.36
C GLY A 133 -8.49 4.93 -22.69
N GLU A 134 -7.48 4.35 -22.07
CA GLU A 134 -6.44 5.12 -21.36
C GLU A 134 -5.70 6.10 -22.27
N SER A 135 -5.25 5.67 -23.46
CA SER A 135 -4.54 6.52 -24.42
C SER A 135 -5.37 7.69 -24.97
N PRO A 136 -6.61 7.49 -25.48
CA PRO A 136 -7.44 8.61 -25.92
C PRO A 136 -7.76 9.61 -24.82
N VAL A 137 -7.86 9.15 -23.56
CA VAL A 137 -8.08 10.04 -22.41
C VAL A 137 -6.82 10.83 -22.10
N ALA A 138 -5.64 10.18 -22.10
CA ALA A 138 -4.36 10.86 -21.91
C ALA A 138 -4.10 11.92 -23.00
N ASP A 139 -4.42 11.61 -24.27
CA ASP A 139 -4.32 12.56 -25.38
C ASP A 139 -5.19 13.80 -25.18
N ARG A 140 -6.41 13.64 -24.64
CA ARG A 140 -7.31 14.77 -24.31
C ARG A 140 -6.80 15.60 -23.14
N LEU A 141 -6.25 14.96 -22.12
CA LEU A 141 -5.65 15.64 -20.96
C LEU A 141 -4.42 16.46 -21.35
N GLY A 142 -3.73 16.09 -22.44
CA GLY A 142 -2.59 16.83 -22.98
C GLY A 142 -1.52 17.05 -21.90
N THR A 143 -1.07 18.28 -21.76
CA THR A 143 0.00 18.64 -20.80
C THR A 143 -0.40 18.52 -19.32
N LEU A 144 -1.65 18.28 -18.99
CA LEU A 144 -2.08 18.07 -17.61
C LEU A 144 -1.43 16.83 -17.00
N VAL A 145 -1.11 15.80 -17.81
CA VAL A 145 -0.44 14.58 -17.33
C VAL A 145 1.04 14.79 -17.00
N ASP A 146 1.64 15.89 -17.42
CA ASP A 146 3.03 16.23 -17.14
C ASP A 146 3.19 16.94 -15.78
N GLY A 147 2.08 17.29 -15.13
CA GLY A 147 2.07 17.99 -13.85
C GLY A 147 2.57 17.09 -12.70
N GLU A 148 3.45 17.63 -11.84
CA GLU A 148 3.96 16.92 -10.67
C GLU A 148 3.03 17.09 -9.45
N ASN A 149 2.52 18.31 -9.23
CA ASN A 149 1.64 18.60 -8.11
C ASN A 149 0.71 19.81 -8.42
N PRO A 150 -0.56 19.60 -8.72
CA PRO A 150 -1.26 18.32 -8.78
C PRO A 150 -0.75 17.41 -9.91
N SER A 151 -0.70 16.10 -9.62
CA SER A 151 -0.47 15.09 -10.66
C SER A 151 -1.78 14.59 -11.24
N VAL A 152 -1.77 14.23 -12.54
CA VAL A 152 -2.91 13.63 -13.23
C VAL A 152 -2.46 12.31 -13.84
N ALA A 153 -3.18 11.23 -13.54
CA ALA A 153 -2.86 9.89 -14.01
C ALA A 153 -4.11 9.19 -14.55
N THR A 154 -3.93 8.41 -15.61
CA THR A 154 -4.98 7.58 -16.22
C THR A 154 -4.79 6.11 -15.81
N TYR A 155 -5.89 5.39 -15.63
CA TYR A 155 -5.89 3.98 -15.27
C TYR A 155 -6.92 3.23 -16.10
N ALA A 156 -6.49 2.20 -16.80
CA ALA A 156 -7.40 1.24 -17.42
C ALA A 156 -8.14 0.44 -16.33
N LYS A 157 -9.44 0.31 -16.50
CA LYS A 157 -10.31 -0.50 -15.64
C LYS A 157 -11.16 -1.42 -16.53
N GLU A 158 -11.65 -2.52 -15.98
CA GLU A 158 -12.51 -3.46 -16.71
C GLU A 158 -13.78 -2.78 -17.25
N ASP A 159 -14.29 -1.78 -16.52
CA ASP A 159 -15.51 -1.05 -16.80
C ASP A 159 -15.26 0.38 -17.35
N GLY A 160 -14.07 0.64 -17.92
CA GLY A 160 -13.75 1.93 -18.54
C GLY A 160 -12.38 2.48 -18.18
N CYS A 161 -12.28 3.80 -18.07
CA CYS A 161 -11.08 4.51 -17.66
C CYS A 161 -11.34 5.32 -16.40
N LEU A 162 -10.36 5.40 -15.53
CA LEU A 162 -10.34 6.27 -14.36
C LEU A 162 -9.23 7.29 -14.53
N VAL A 163 -9.55 8.56 -14.32
CA VAL A 163 -8.54 9.64 -14.20
C VAL A 163 -8.45 10.05 -12.74
N ARG A 164 -7.26 10.02 -12.18
CA ARG A 164 -7.00 10.46 -10.81
C ARG A 164 -6.21 11.76 -10.84
N VAL A 165 -6.73 12.76 -10.16
CA VAL A 165 -6.05 14.03 -9.88
C VAL A 165 -5.64 14.03 -8.41
N THR A 166 -4.34 14.20 -8.13
CA THR A 166 -3.80 14.16 -6.75
C THR A 166 -3.00 15.41 -6.46
N ALA A 167 -3.32 16.07 -5.36
CA ALA A 167 -2.51 17.17 -4.82
C ALA A 167 -1.92 16.81 -3.46
N ALA A 168 -0.75 17.35 -3.19
CA ALA A 168 -0.05 17.21 -1.92
C ALA A 168 0.28 18.59 -1.34
N ALA A 169 -0.10 18.82 -0.07
CA ALA A 169 0.18 20.07 0.64
C ALA A 169 0.33 19.80 2.15
N PRO A 170 0.81 20.77 2.97
CA PRO A 170 0.92 20.61 4.41
C PRO A 170 -0.42 20.33 5.10
N THR A 171 -1.50 20.90 4.60
CA THR A 171 -2.85 20.70 5.12
C THR A 171 -3.81 20.17 4.05
N ARG A 172 -4.89 19.53 4.51
CA ARG A 172 -5.95 19.05 3.60
C ARG A 172 -6.62 20.20 2.85
N ALA A 173 -6.84 21.34 3.51
CA ALA A 173 -7.46 22.50 2.88
C ALA A 173 -6.61 23.05 1.74
N GLU A 174 -5.31 23.24 1.96
CA GLU A 174 -4.37 23.66 0.92
C GLU A 174 -4.26 22.65 -0.23
N ALA A 175 -4.28 21.36 0.07
CA ALA A 175 -4.29 20.32 -0.97
C ALA A 175 -5.56 20.37 -1.81
N GLN A 176 -6.71 20.61 -1.21
CA GLN A 176 -7.99 20.77 -1.92
C GLN A 176 -8.01 22.05 -2.79
N GLU A 177 -7.51 23.16 -2.28
CA GLU A 177 -7.38 24.41 -3.04
C GLU A 177 -6.46 24.23 -4.25
N LEU A 178 -5.33 23.56 -4.06
CA LEU A 178 -4.36 23.27 -5.14
C LEU A 178 -4.95 22.32 -6.19
N LEU A 179 -5.74 21.32 -5.75
CA LEU A 179 -6.34 20.32 -6.63
C LEU A 179 -7.45 20.88 -7.51
N ALA A 180 -8.27 21.79 -6.97
CA ALA A 180 -9.51 22.24 -7.60
C ALA A 180 -9.34 22.75 -9.05
N PRO A 181 -8.39 23.64 -9.39
CA PRO A 181 -8.23 24.13 -10.77
C PRO A 181 -7.82 23.02 -11.75
N THR A 182 -6.93 22.11 -11.33
CA THR A 182 -6.49 20.99 -12.17
C THR A 182 -7.62 19.98 -12.38
N LEU A 183 -8.43 19.73 -11.35
CA LEU A 183 -9.63 18.89 -11.47
C LEU A 183 -10.63 19.48 -12.47
N ALA A 184 -10.87 20.79 -12.41
CA ALA A 184 -11.77 21.48 -13.35
C ALA A 184 -11.24 21.40 -14.78
N ALA A 185 -9.95 21.68 -14.99
CA ALA A 185 -9.32 21.58 -16.31
C ALA A 185 -9.33 20.14 -16.86
N ALA A 186 -9.12 19.14 -16.02
CA ALA A 186 -9.20 17.74 -16.45
C ALA A 186 -10.62 17.35 -16.86
N ARG A 187 -11.65 17.80 -16.13
CA ARG A 187 -13.06 17.57 -16.50
C ARG A 187 -13.42 18.24 -17.83
N GLU A 188 -12.98 19.47 -18.03
CA GLU A 188 -13.21 20.21 -19.29
C GLU A 188 -12.52 19.50 -20.47
N ALA A 189 -11.26 19.10 -20.31
CA ALA A 189 -10.48 18.41 -21.35
C ALA A 189 -11.09 17.04 -21.73
N ILE A 190 -11.61 16.31 -20.75
CA ILE A 190 -12.28 15.02 -20.97
C ILE A 190 -13.64 15.24 -21.66
N GLY A 191 -14.44 16.19 -21.21
CA GLY A 191 -15.82 16.42 -21.58
C GLY A 191 -16.79 15.77 -20.59
N GLU A 192 -17.72 16.58 -20.06
CA GLU A 192 -18.67 16.14 -19.02
C GLU A 192 -19.56 14.97 -19.47
N GLU A 193 -19.85 14.87 -20.78
CA GLU A 193 -20.65 13.78 -21.36
C GLU A 193 -19.99 12.39 -21.21
N TYR A 194 -18.67 12.33 -20.97
CA TYR A 194 -17.92 11.09 -20.78
C TYR A 194 -17.76 10.71 -19.31
N ILE A 195 -18.05 11.64 -18.41
CA ILE A 195 -17.87 11.46 -16.96
C ILE A 195 -19.11 10.79 -16.36
N LYS A 196 -18.89 9.65 -15.71
CA LYS A 196 -19.92 8.89 -14.99
C LYS A 196 -20.16 9.45 -13.60
N HIS A 197 -19.08 9.67 -12.87
CA HIS A 197 -19.08 10.35 -11.57
C HIS A 197 -17.67 10.79 -11.17
N VAL A 198 -17.62 11.67 -10.17
CA VAL A 198 -16.37 12.12 -9.53
C VAL A 198 -16.50 11.85 -8.04
N GLU A 199 -15.49 11.23 -7.47
CA GLU A 199 -15.46 10.87 -6.04
C GLU A 199 -14.08 11.08 -5.44
N GLU A 200 -14.01 11.31 -4.14
CA GLU A 200 -12.74 11.34 -3.40
C GLU A 200 -12.25 9.90 -3.14
N ASP A 201 -10.93 9.69 -3.25
CA ASP A 201 -10.28 8.38 -3.07
C ASP A 201 -10.14 7.99 -1.59
#